data_0adbc8db3627d4615fb490844f2ba959
#
_entry.id   0adbc8db3627d4615fb490844f2ba959
#
_cell.length_a   1.000
_cell.length_b   1.000
_cell.length_c   1.000
_cell.angle_alpha   90.00
_cell.angle_beta   90.00
_cell.angle_gamma   90.00
#
_symmetry.space_group_name_H-M   'P 1'
#
loop_
_entity.id
_entity.type
_entity.pdbx_description
1 polymer ?
#
loop_
_entity_poly.entity_id
_entity_poly.type
_entity_poly.pdbx_seq_one_letter_code
_entity_poly.pdbx_strand_id
1 'polypeptide(L)'
;NSFTHFGLYPEILQAISELGFENPTPIQSKTIPHLLSTDQDLIASAQTGTGKTAAFGLPSIHLTNIDDKSTQTLVLCPTRELCVQIAKDIGDYSKYMKGINILAVYGGASIQPQIKSLKKGAQIVIGTPGRTKDLIKRKKLKLNNISRVVLDEADEMLTMGFKEDLEDILAT
;
A
#
# COMPACT_ATOMS: atom_id res chain seq x y z
N ASN A 1 -9.71 -7.79 22.94
CA ASN A 1 -9.30 -7.71 21.54
C ASN A 1 -8.19 -6.70 21.36
N SER A 2 -6.98 -7.18 21.20
CA SER A 2 -5.82 -6.34 20.95
C SER A 2 -5.17 -6.74 19.63
N PHE A 3 -4.27 -5.89 19.13
CA PHE A 3 -3.53 -6.18 17.90
C PHE A 3 -2.67 -7.45 18.01
N THR A 4 -2.31 -7.87 19.22
CA THR A 4 -1.53 -9.09 19.43
C THR A 4 -2.25 -10.35 18.95
N HIS A 5 -3.59 -10.33 18.86
CA HIS A 5 -4.38 -11.47 18.39
C HIS A 5 -4.22 -11.76 16.91
N PHE A 6 -3.68 -10.81 16.13
CA PHE A 6 -3.53 -10.98 14.67
C PHE A 6 -2.27 -11.77 14.30
N GLY A 7 -1.35 -11.97 15.24
CA GLY A 7 -0.10 -12.68 14.94
C GLY A 7 0.91 -11.86 14.15
N LEU A 8 0.82 -10.54 14.21
CA LEU A 8 1.76 -9.65 13.54
C LEU A 8 3.15 -9.72 14.18
N TYR A 9 4.20 -9.42 13.41
CA TYR A 9 5.56 -9.41 13.93
C TYR A 9 5.71 -8.44 15.09
N PRO A 10 6.57 -8.76 16.09
CA PRO A 10 6.80 -7.85 17.23
C PRO A 10 7.24 -6.46 16.80
N GLU A 11 8.01 -6.34 15.73
CA GLU A 11 8.47 -5.05 15.21
C GLU A 11 7.30 -4.17 14.76
N ILE A 12 6.27 -4.79 14.18
CA ILE A 12 5.05 -4.07 13.77
C ILE A 12 4.26 -3.66 15.01
N LEU A 13 4.08 -4.58 15.96
CA LEU A 13 3.35 -4.31 17.19
C LEU A 13 4.01 -3.17 17.99
N GLN A 14 5.34 -3.13 18.05
CA GLN A 14 6.07 -2.07 18.73
C GLN A 14 5.81 -0.73 18.06
N ALA A 15 5.88 -0.67 16.73
CA ALA A 15 5.68 0.57 15.99
C ALA A 15 4.28 1.14 16.23
N ILE A 16 3.24 0.32 16.13
CA ILE A 16 1.87 0.81 16.32
C ILE A 16 1.56 1.14 17.78
N SER A 17 2.18 0.44 18.73
CA SER A 17 2.05 0.77 20.15
C SER A 17 2.59 2.17 20.43
N GLU A 18 3.73 2.52 19.86
CA GLU A 18 4.32 3.85 20.00
C GLU A 18 3.47 4.94 19.36
N LEU A 19 2.68 4.60 18.35
CA LEU A 19 1.74 5.52 17.72
C LEU A 19 0.43 5.68 18.51
N GLY A 20 0.26 4.95 19.60
CA GLY A 20 -0.94 5.02 20.43
C GLY A 20 -2.05 4.07 20.06
N PHE A 21 -1.78 3.09 19.21
CA PHE A 21 -2.78 2.08 18.83
C PHE A 21 -2.98 1.12 20.02
N GLU A 22 -4.18 1.08 20.55
CA GLU A 22 -4.50 0.21 21.70
C GLU A 22 -5.34 -0.98 21.25
N ASN A 23 -6.50 -0.71 20.67
CA ASN A 23 -7.44 -1.73 20.24
C ASN A 23 -7.77 -1.55 18.77
N PRO A 24 -7.93 -2.65 18.02
CA PRO A 24 -8.32 -2.56 16.62
C PRO A 24 -9.71 -1.93 16.46
N THR A 25 -9.86 -1.12 15.42
CA THR A 25 -11.17 -0.63 15.01
C THR A 25 -11.96 -1.77 14.36
N PRO A 26 -13.30 -1.64 14.19
CA PRO A 26 -14.06 -2.69 13.51
C PRO A 26 -13.55 -3.05 12.12
N ILE A 27 -13.14 -2.06 11.32
CA ILE A 27 -12.61 -2.34 9.98
C ILE A 27 -11.27 -3.09 10.07
N GLN A 28 -10.42 -2.76 11.03
CA GLN A 28 -9.16 -3.46 11.25
C GLN A 28 -9.40 -4.90 11.68
N SER A 29 -10.31 -5.12 12.63
CA SER A 29 -10.62 -6.45 13.13
C SER A 29 -11.18 -7.37 12.04
N LYS A 30 -11.89 -6.82 11.07
CA LYS A 30 -12.45 -7.57 9.95
C LYS A 30 -11.41 -7.80 8.85
N THR A 31 -10.64 -6.79 8.52
CA THR A 31 -9.77 -6.77 7.34
C THR A 31 -8.43 -7.44 7.58
N ILE A 32 -7.79 -7.17 8.72
CA ILE A 32 -6.44 -7.69 8.97
C ILE A 32 -6.39 -9.22 8.94
N PRO A 33 -7.25 -9.95 9.67
CA PRO A 33 -7.20 -11.41 9.61
C PRO A 33 -7.49 -11.95 8.21
N HIS A 34 -8.40 -11.33 7.49
CA HIS A 34 -8.74 -11.75 6.13
C HIS A 34 -7.53 -11.63 5.20
N LEU A 35 -6.84 -10.50 5.23
CA LEU A 35 -5.67 -10.28 4.38
C LEU A 35 -4.49 -11.17 4.76
N LEU A 36 -4.31 -11.48 6.04
CA LEU A 36 -3.24 -12.37 6.47
C LEU A 36 -3.47 -13.81 6.05
N SER A 37 -4.73 -14.20 5.81
CA SER A 37 -5.10 -15.59 5.52
C SER A 37 -5.37 -15.87 4.05
N THR A 38 -5.28 -14.88 3.17
CA THR A 38 -5.61 -15.04 1.75
C THR A 38 -4.53 -14.42 0.87
N ASP A 39 -4.28 -15.05 -0.28
CA ASP A 39 -3.38 -14.53 -1.32
C ASP A 39 -4.15 -13.73 -2.37
N GLN A 40 -5.44 -13.51 -2.17
CA GLN A 40 -6.26 -12.80 -3.15
C GLN A 40 -6.06 -11.29 -3.06
N ASP A 41 -6.11 -10.65 -4.22
CA ASP A 41 -6.09 -9.19 -4.32
C ASP A 41 -7.27 -8.61 -3.54
N LEU A 42 -6.99 -7.60 -2.73
CA LEU A 42 -8.04 -6.91 -2.02
C LEU A 42 -8.43 -5.66 -2.79
N ILE A 43 -9.67 -5.63 -3.27
CA ILE A 43 -10.28 -4.40 -3.72
C ILE A 43 -11.00 -3.83 -2.51
N ALA A 44 -10.33 -2.97 -1.77
CA ALA A 44 -10.94 -2.27 -0.66
C ALA A 44 -11.41 -0.92 -1.15
N SER A 45 -12.71 -0.82 -1.38
CA SER A 45 -13.37 0.45 -1.58
C SER A 45 -13.73 0.96 -0.19
N ALA A 46 -12.90 1.79 0.39
CA ALA A 46 -13.23 2.36 1.66
C ALA A 46 -12.91 3.85 1.66
N GLN A 47 -13.70 4.61 2.37
CA GLN A 47 -13.52 6.04 2.50
C GLN A 47 -12.45 6.35 3.53
N THR A 48 -11.80 7.49 3.36
CA THR A 48 -10.77 7.96 4.27
C THR A 48 -11.32 8.04 5.70
N GLY A 49 -10.74 7.26 6.57
CA GLY A 49 -11.07 7.28 7.99
C GLY A 49 -9.89 6.79 8.79
N THR A 50 -9.85 7.19 10.04
CA THR A 50 -8.83 6.73 10.97
C THR A 50 -8.82 5.21 11.06
N GLY A 51 -7.65 4.61 10.93
CA GLY A 51 -7.46 3.18 11.08
C GLY A 51 -7.56 2.39 9.79
N LYS A 52 -7.99 3.01 8.70
CA LYS A 52 -8.15 2.32 7.42
C LYS A 52 -6.80 1.97 6.78
N THR A 53 -5.86 2.91 6.81
CA THR A 53 -4.51 2.65 6.28
C THR A 53 -3.89 1.45 6.99
N ALA A 54 -4.05 1.36 8.32
CA ALA A 54 -3.54 0.23 9.08
C ALA A 54 -4.24 -1.08 8.71
N ALA A 55 -5.53 -1.03 8.35
CA ALA A 55 -6.29 -2.23 8.01
C ALA A 55 -5.67 -2.99 6.83
N PHE A 56 -5.14 -2.29 5.83
CA PHE A 56 -4.42 -2.93 4.71
C PHE A 56 -2.91 -2.82 4.84
N GLY A 57 -2.41 -1.78 5.48
CA GLY A 57 -0.97 -1.53 5.61
C GLY A 57 -0.27 -2.53 6.51
N LEU A 58 -0.83 -2.84 7.66
CA LEU A 58 -0.22 -3.79 8.60
C LEU A 58 -0.07 -5.19 7.98
N PRO A 59 -1.11 -5.77 7.35
CA PRO A 59 -0.94 -7.05 6.67
C PRO A 59 0.05 -6.98 5.52
N SER A 60 0.07 -5.89 4.77
CA SER A 60 0.99 -5.73 3.64
C SER A 60 2.44 -5.74 4.09
N ILE A 61 2.75 -5.07 5.20
CA ILE A 61 4.09 -5.09 5.79
C ILE A 61 4.43 -6.50 6.27
N HIS A 62 3.51 -7.12 7.00
CA HIS A 62 3.72 -8.44 7.58
C HIS A 62 4.01 -9.50 6.52
N LEU A 63 3.30 -9.44 5.38
CA LEU A 63 3.41 -10.43 4.31
C LEU A 63 4.53 -10.11 3.31
N THR A 64 5.22 -8.98 3.46
CA THR A 64 6.31 -8.61 2.57
C THR A 64 7.52 -9.53 2.78
N ASN A 65 8.04 -10.09 1.68
CA ASN A 65 9.32 -10.78 1.71
C ASN A 65 10.41 -9.71 1.58
N ILE A 66 11.11 -9.44 2.67
CA ILE A 66 12.12 -8.36 2.71
C ILE A 66 13.37 -8.68 1.91
N ASP A 67 13.60 -9.95 1.58
CA ASP A 67 14.74 -10.39 0.77
C ASP A 67 14.50 -10.18 -0.72
N ASP A 68 13.26 -9.94 -1.11
CA ASP A 68 12.87 -9.67 -2.49
C ASP A 68 12.55 -8.18 -2.63
N LYS A 69 13.31 -7.46 -3.44
CA LYS A 69 13.16 -6.02 -3.64
C LYS A 69 12.11 -5.65 -4.68
N SER A 70 11.50 -6.64 -5.33
CA SER A 70 10.43 -6.38 -6.29
C SER A 70 9.15 -5.90 -5.59
N THR A 71 8.30 -5.20 -6.33
CA THR A 71 7.04 -4.69 -5.80
C THR A 71 6.06 -5.83 -5.55
N GLN A 72 5.57 -5.93 -4.33
CA GLN A 72 4.68 -6.99 -3.88
C GLN A 72 3.29 -6.48 -3.51
N THR A 73 3.19 -5.21 -3.15
CA THR A 73 1.92 -4.54 -2.84
C THR A 73 1.83 -3.25 -3.62
N LEU A 74 0.71 -3.05 -4.30
CA LEU A 74 0.40 -1.81 -5.00
C LEU A 74 -0.88 -1.23 -4.40
N VAL A 75 -0.81 0.01 -3.93
CA VAL A 75 -1.96 0.77 -3.44
C VAL A 75 -2.23 1.88 -4.43
N LEU A 76 -3.45 1.96 -4.94
CA LEU A 76 -3.88 3.03 -5.83
C LEU A 76 -4.81 3.98 -5.08
N CYS A 77 -4.57 5.27 -5.22
CA CYS A 77 -5.35 6.31 -4.56
C CYS A 77 -5.44 7.53 -5.46
N PRO A 78 -6.47 8.40 -5.25
CA PRO A 78 -6.79 9.41 -6.25
C PRO A 78 -5.86 10.62 -6.28
N THR A 79 -5.17 10.96 -5.20
CA THR A 79 -4.43 12.22 -5.12
C THR A 79 -3.01 12.02 -4.62
N ARG A 80 -2.14 12.95 -5.02
CA ARG A 80 -0.77 13.03 -4.53
C ARG A 80 -0.72 13.08 -3.00
N GLU A 81 -1.55 13.94 -2.41
CA GLU A 81 -1.59 14.15 -0.97
C GLU A 81 -1.91 12.87 -0.23
N LEU A 82 -2.89 12.12 -0.73
CA LEU A 82 -3.27 10.84 -0.13
C LEU A 82 -2.16 9.80 -0.28
N CYS A 83 -1.52 9.74 -1.46
CA CYS A 83 -0.38 8.84 -1.67
C CYS A 83 0.75 9.10 -0.67
N VAL A 84 1.10 10.36 -0.48
CA VAL A 84 2.18 10.75 0.45
C VAL A 84 1.79 10.40 1.87
N GLN A 85 0.53 10.65 2.26
CA GLN A 85 0.06 10.34 3.61
C GLN A 85 0.06 8.83 3.88
N ILE A 86 -0.43 8.04 2.93
CA ILE A 86 -0.43 6.58 3.08
C ILE A 86 1.00 6.05 3.19
N ALA A 87 1.90 6.54 2.33
CA ALA A 87 3.30 6.12 2.36
C ALA A 87 3.96 6.46 3.70
N LYS A 88 3.65 7.65 4.25
CA LYS A 88 4.16 8.04 5.56
C LYS A 88 3.63 7.13 6.66
N ASP A 89 2.32 6.85 6.64
CA ASP A 89 1.70 5.99 7.66
C ASP A 89 2.30 4.59 7.63
N ILE A 90 2.41 3.99 6.44
CA ILE A 90 3.01 2.65 6.31
C ILE A 90 4.48 2.66 6.71
N GLY A 91 5.20 3.73 6.39
CA GLY A 91 6.58 3.92 6.83
C GLY A 91 6.69 3.92 8.36
N ASP A 92 5.78 4.62 9.03
CA ASP A 92 5.74 4.65 10.49
C ASP A 92 5.44 3.25 11.08
N TYR A 93 4.52 2.50 10.47
CA TYR A 93 4.18 1.15 10.93
C TYR A 93 5.34 0.16 10.75
N SER A 94 6.20 0.40 9.78
CA SER A 94 7.29 -0.51 9.43
C SER A 94 8.66 -0.02 9.89
N LYS A 95 8.72 0.99 10.73
CA LYS A 95 10.00 1.63 11.08
C LYS A 95 11.01 0.70 11.76
N TYR A 96 10.56 -0.37 12.39
CA TYR A 96 11.43 -1.37 12.99
C TYR A 96 11.71 -2.58 12.10
N MET A 97 11.11 -2.61 10.90
CA MET A 97 11.33 -3.66 9.91
C MET A 97 12.42 -3.21 8.95
N LYS A 98 13.59 -3.81 9.04
CA LYS A 98 14.69 -3.48 8.13
C LYS A 98 14.49 -4.14 6.78
N GLY A 99 14.82 -3.44 5.71
CA GLY A 99 14.76 -4.00 4.37
C GLY A 99 13.47 -3.75 3.62
N ILE A 100 12.52 -3.04 4.20
CA ILE A 100 11.28 -2.64 3.50
C ILE A 100 11.45 -1.22 2.97
N ASN A 101 11.24 -1.06 1.67
CA ASN A 101 11.21 0.25 1.01
C ASN A 101 9.78 0.54 0.55
N ILE A 102 9.31 1.73 0.88
CA ILE A 102 7.96 2.19 0.55
C ILE A 102 8.10 3.43 -0.32
N LEU A 103 7.37 3.46 -1.42
CA LEU A 103 7.50 4.55 -2.40
C LEU A 103 6.13 5.06 -2.81
N ALA A 104 5.97 6.38 -2.79
CA ALA A 104 4.83 7.06 -3.38
C ALA A 104 5.18 7.53 -4.78
N VAL A 105 4.31 7.25 -5.77
CA VAL A 105 4.47 7.70 -7.15
C VAL A 105 3.21 8.47 -7.57
N TYR A 106 3.40 9.67 -8.13
CA TYR A 106 2.27 10.56 -8.42
C TYR A 106 2.64 11.58 -9.49
N GLY A 107 1.62 12.06 -10.19
CA GLY A 107 1.77 13.10 -11.20
C GLY A 107 2.01 14.47 -10.58
N GLY A 108 2.32 15.45 -11.41
CA GLY A 108 2.59 16.81 -10.97
C GLY A 108 3.99 17.03 -10.38
N ALA A 109 4.82 16.00 -10.39
CA ALA A 109 6.21 16.07 -9.94
C ALA A 109 7.08 15.37 -10.98
N SER A 110 8.41 15.57 -10.91
CA SER A 110 9.34 14.93 -11.83
C SER A 110 9.27 13.40 -11.68
N ILE A 111 9.23 12.71 -12.81
CA ILE A 111 9.19 11.24 -12.83
C ILE A 111 10.56 10.62 -12.52
N GLN A 112 11.65 11.32 -12.79
CA GLN A 112 12.99 10.74 -12.70
C GLN A 112 13.38 10.27 -11.29
N PRO A 113 13.14 11.04 -10.21
CA PRO A 113 13.41 10.53 -8.87
C PRO A 113 12.58 9.29 -8.53
N GLN A 114 11.35 9.21 -9.04
CA GLN A 114 10.48 8.05 -8.80
C GLN A 114 11.02 6.82 -9.52
N ILE A 115 11.49 6.97 -10.76
CA ILE A 115 12.13 5.90 -11.50
C ILE A 115 13.38 5.41 -10.77
N LYS A 116 14.20 6.34 -10.28
CA LYS A 116 15.42 6.01 -9.55
C LYS A 116 15.12 5.18 -8.30
N SER A 117 14.09 5.58 -7.56
CA SER A 117 13.67 4.83 -6.36
C SER A 117 13.14 3.46 -6.70
N LEU A 118 12.38 3.32 -7.78
CA LEU A 118 11.90 2.02 -8.25
C LEU A 118 13.05 1.10 -8.65
N LYS A 119 14.09 1.65 -9.24
CA LYS A 119 15.28 0.88 -9.62
C LYS A 119 16.00 0.30 -8.41
N LYS A 120 16.02 1.04 -7.29
CA LYS A 120 16.56 0.52 -6.02
C LYS A 120 15.70 -0.59 -5.44
N GLY A 121 14.42 -0.61 -5.78
CA GLY A 121 13.45 -1.56 -5.29
C GLY A 121 12.54 -0.97 -4.22
N ALA A 122 11.24 -1.23 -4.35
CA ALA A 122 10.23 -0.83 -3.37
C ALA A 122 9.20 -1.94 -3.31
N GLN A 123 9.12 -2.63 -2.21
CA GLN A 123 8.17 -3.72 -2.04
C GLN A 123 6.73 -3.23 -1.96
N ILE A 124 6.52 -2.02 -1.45
CA ILE A 124 5.20 -1.40 -1.34
C ILE A 124 5.22 -0.08 -2.11
N VAL A 125 4.37 0.03 -3.12
CA VAL A 125 4.23 1.23 -3.93
C VAL A 125 2.82 1.76 -3.77
N ILE A 126 2.71 3.06 -3.49
CA ILE A 126 1.43 3.77 -3.41
C ILE A 126 1.42 4.78 -4.55
N GLY A 127 0.44 4.68 -5.44
CA GLY A 127 0.45 5.52 -6.63
C GLY A 127 -0.89 6.09 -7.03
N THR A 128 -0.84 7.25 -7.71
CA THR A 128 -2.00 7.74 -8.46
C THR A 128 -2.11 6.96 -9.77
N PRO A 129 -3.33 6.76 -10.29
CA PRO A 129 -3.51 5.87 -11.44
C PRO A 129 -2.74 6.27 -12.69
N GLY A 130 -2.73 7.56 -13.06
CA GLY A 130 -2.05 8.01 -14.27
C GLY A 130 -0.55 7.80 -14.24
N ARG A 131 0.11 8.20 -13.16
CA ARG A 131 1.58 8.01 -13.01
C ARG A 131 1.93 6.54 -12.89
N THR A 132 1.13 5.75 -12.18
CA THR A 132 1.34 4.31 -12.04
C THR A 132 1.29 3.63 -13.41
N LYS A 133 0.25 3.93 -14.20
CA LYS A 133 0.11 3.40 -15.56
C LYS A 133 1.30 3.78 -16.43
N ASP A 134 1.76 5.03 -16.37
CA ASP A 134 2.91 5.51 -17.13
C ASP A 134 4.19 4.75 -16.77
N LEU A 135 4.43 4.54 -15.48
CA LEU A 135 5.60 3.80 -15.01
C LEU A 135 5.56 2.32 -15.44
N ILE A 136 4.38 1.72 -15.46
CA ILE A 136 4.21 0.35 -15.95
C ILE A 136 4.50 0.29 -17.45
N LYS A 137 3.97 1.22 -18.24
CA LYS A 137 4.22 1.29 -19.69
C LYS A 137 5.69 1.48 -20.01
N ARG A 138 6.41 2.25 -19.21
CA ARG A 138 7.85 2.48 -19.36
C ARG A 138 8.68 1.29 -18.86
N LYS A 139 8.03 0.25 -18.33
CA LYS A 139 8.67 -0.93 -17.74
C LYS A 139 9.59 -0.59 -16.56
N LYS A 140 9.26 0.51 -15.87
CA LYS A 140 9.97 0.93 -14.65
C LYS A 140 9.32 0.39 -13.40
N LEU A 141 8.00 0.21 -13.42
CA LEU A 141 7.26 -0.49 -12.38
C LEU A 141 6.80 -1.83 -12.94
N LYS A 142 7.28 -2.91 -12.35
CA LYS A 142 6.98 -4.28 -12.81
C LYS A 142 6.04 -4.94 -11.81
N LEU A 143 4.99 -5.58 -12.32
CA LEU A 143 3.94 -6.18 -11.50
C LEU A 143 3.97 -7.70 -11.48
N ASN A 144 5.06 -8.32 -12.02
CA ASN A 144 5.11 -9.79 -12.08
C ASN A 144 5.18 -10.48 -10.71
N ASN A 145 5.61 -9.78 -9.66
CA ASN A 145 5.65 -10.36 -8.31
C ASN A 145 4.64 -9.71 -7.37
N ILE A 146 3.65 -9.04 -7.93
CA ILE A 146 2.60 -8.41 -7.11
C ILE A 146 1.77 -9.50 -6.43
N SER A 147 1.52 -9.34 -5.15
CA SER A 147 0.69 -10.24 -4.35
C SER A 147 -0.60 -9.59 -3.90
N ARG A 148 -0.62 -8.27 -3.81
CA ARG A 148 -1.77 -7.52 -3.31
C ARG A 148 -1.95 -6.22 -4.07
N VAL A 149 -3.21 -5.93 -4.40
CA VAL A 149 -3.60 -4.62 -4.96
C VAL A 149 -4.70 -4.05 -4.08
N VAL A 150 -4.52 -2.83 -3.63
CA VAL A 150 -5.49 -2.12 -2.80
C VAL A 150 -5.95 -0.88 -3.56
N LEU A 151 -7.26 -0.70 -3.67
CA LEU A 151 -7.84 0.51 -4.24
C LEU A 151 -8.41 1.34 -3.09
N ASP A 152 -7.73 2.43 -2.76
CA ASP A 152 -8.19 3.33 -1.71
C ASP A 152 -8.97 4.47 -2.35
N GLU A 153 -10.17 4.74 -1.84
CA GLU A 153 -11.07 5.73 -2.42
C GLU A 153 -11.42 5.40 -3.88
N ALA A 154 -11.81 4.15 -4.14
CA ALA A 154 -12.12 3.68 -5.49
C ALA A 154 -13.22 4.51 -6.17
N ASP A 155 -14.27 4.88 -5.41
CA ASP A 155 -15.35 5.70 -5.94
C ASP A 155 -14.86 7.08 -6.38
N GLU A 156 -13.97 7.68 -5.61
CA GLU A 156 -13.38 8.99 -5.93
C GLU A 156 -12.55 8.89 -7.21
N MET A 157 -11.76 7.83 -7.37
CA MET A 157 -10.98 7.62 -8.58
C MET A 157 -11.88 7.50 -9.81
N LEU A 158 -13.01 6.83 -9.70
CA LEU A 158 -13.98 6.73 -10.80
C LEU A 158 -14.61 8.09 -11.11
N THR A 159 -14.96 8.86 -10.09
CA THR A 159 -15.51 10.20 -10.23
C THR A 159 -14.52 11.13 -10.92
N MET A 160 -13.22 11.00 -10.64
CA MET A 160 -12.16 11.80 -11.24
C MET A 160 -11.79 11.37 -12.67
N GLY A 161 -12.40 10.29 -13.18
CA GLY A 161 -12.16 9.85 -14.56
C GLY A 161 -11.03 8.86 -14.73
N PHE A 162 -10.60 8.19 -13.67
CA PHE A 162 -9.49 7.21 -13.72
C PHE A 162 -9.92 5.79 -14.08
N LYS A 163 -11.17 5.59 -14.51
CA LYS A 163 -11.68 4.24 -14.81
C LYS A 163 -10.79 3.48 -15.79
N GLU A 164 -10.44 4.12 -16.91
CA GLU A 164 -9.63 3.50 -17.95
C GLU A 164 -8.22 3.16 -17.43
N ASP A 165 -7.62 4.10 -16.69
CA ASP A 165 -6.29 3.87 -16.11
C ASP A 165 -6.30 2.70 -15.13
N LEU A 166 -7.34 2.59 -14.29
CA LEU A 166 -7.47 1.48 -13.35
C LEU A 166 -7.65 0.15 -14.08
N GLU A 167 -8.48 0.12 -15.12
CA GLU A 167 -8.69 -1.08 -15.91
C GLU A 167 -7.40 -1.54 -16.59
N ASP A 168 -6.63 -0.61 -17.14
CA ASP A 168 -5.35 -0.91 -17.78
C ASP A 168 -4.33 -1.46 -16.79
N ILE A 169 -4.27 -0.90 -15.59
CA ILE A 169 -3.35 -1.38 -14.54
C ILE A 169 -3.76 -2.79 -14.09
N LEU A 170 -5.05 -3.00 -13.83
CA LEU A 170 -5.53 -4.28 -13.31
C LEU A 170 -5.50 -5.39 -14.35
N ALA A 171 -5.43 -5.05 -15.64
CA ALA A 171 -5.34 -6.03 -16.73
C ALA A 171 -3.92 -6.60 -16.91
N THR A 172 -2.91 -5.99 -16.28
CA THR A 172 -1.51 -6.46 -16.35
C THR A 172 -1.14 -7.43 -15.19
#